data_d648ac1db0d2485936db84c7e0652287
#
_entry.id   d648ac1db0d2485936db84c7e0652287
#
_cell.length_a   1.000
_cell.length_b   1.000
_cell.length_c   1.000
_cell.angle_alpha   90.00
_cell.angle_beta   90.00
_cell.angle_gamma   90.00
#
_symmetry.space_group_name_H-M   'P 1'
#
loop_
_entity.id
_entity.type
_entity.pdbx_description
1 polymer ?
#
loop_
_entity_poly.entity_id
_entity_poly.type
_entity_poly.pdbx_seq_one_letter_code
_entity_poly.pdbx_strand_id
1 'polypeptide(L)'
;IFAIVANRVIKKADYRKAPTGFLNVIELLVETVDKLVLDNMGGKLAPRFRNYVGALFMLILTCNLSGLFGLRPPTADYGITLPLALITFVMIQYQGFKWQKMGKIKGLFEPIFVFLPVNIISEFATPVSMSLRLFANILSGTMMMALIYGLLPKLATLAWPAALHAYMDVFSGALQAYVFAMLTMVFIANAAGDEAK
;
A
#
# COMPACT_ATOMS: atom_id res chain seq x y z
N ILE A 1 -13.35 12.63 4.38
CA ILE A 1 -14.08 13.56 3.49
C ILE A 1 -14.24 12.93 2.12
N PHE A 2 -13.17 12.48 1.44
CA PHE A 2 -13.24 11.88 0.09
C PHE A 2 -14.24 10.70 0.02
N ALA A 3 -14.17 9.75 0.95
CA ALA A 3 -15.06 8.59 1.00
C ALA A 3 -16.54 8.98 1.16
N ILE A 4 -16.83 10.04 1.92
CA ILE A 4 -18.20 10.53 2.13
C ILE A 4 -18.74 11.18 0.84
N VAL A 5 -17.90 11.98 0.18
CA VAL A 5 -18.25 12.63 -1.10
C VAL A 5 -18.45 11.57 -2.19
N ALA A 6 -17.52 10.64 -2.32
CA ALA A 6 -17.62 9.52 -3.27
C ALA A 6 -18.89 8.70 -3.05
N ASN A 7 -19.22 8.33 -1.81
CA ASN A 7 -20.44 7.58 -1.49
C ASN A 7 -21.74 8.36 -1.85
N ARG A 8 -21.75 9.69 -1.63
CA ARG A 8 -22.90 10.52 -2.03
C ARG A 8 -23.06 10.61 -3.54
N VAL A 9 -21.94 10.72 -4.27
CA VAL A 9 -21.94 10.80 -5.74
C VAL A 9 -22.37 9.46 -6.34
N ILE A 10 -21.83 8.34 -5.84
CA ILE A 10 -22.17 6.99 -6.29
C ILE A 10 -23.67 6.69 -6.04
N LYS A 11 -24.20 7.04 -4.86
CA LYS A 11 -25.63 6.83 -4.55
C LYS A 11 -26.60 7.64 -5.43
N LYS A 12 -26.15 8.75 -6.01
CA LYS A 12 -26.93 9.58 -6.94
C LYS A 12 -26.71 9.21 -8.42
N ALA A 13 -25.77 8.33 -8.70
CA ALA A 13 -25.46 7.92 -10.06
C ALA A 13 -26.54 7.01 -10.64
N ASP A 14 -26.97 7.31 -11.86
CA ASP A 14 -27.91 6.47 -12.61
C ASP A 14 -27.09 5.44 -13.40
N TYR A 15 -27.30 4.15 -13.12
CA TYR A 15 -26.59 3.03 -13.74
C TYR A 15 -26.75 2.93 -15.27
N ARG A 16 -27.69 3.69 -15.83
CA ARG A 16 -27.98 3.67 -17.27
C ARG A 16 -27.24 4.74 -18.07
N LYS A 17 -26.56 5.67 -17.38
CA LYS A 17 -25.82 6.77 -18.03
C LYS A 17 -24.33 6.57 -17.89
N ALA A 18 -23.59 6.86 -18.97
CA ALA A 18 -22.13 6.85 -18.92
C ALA A 18 -21.63 7.81 -17.81
N PRO A 19 -20.64 7.36 -17.01
CA PRO A 19 -20.10 8.18 -15.93
C PRO A 19 -19.45 9.45 -16.50
N THR A 20 -19.73 10.59 -15.89
CA THR A 20 -19.21 11.89 -16.32
C THR A 20 -18.47 12.59 -15.17
N GLY A 21 -17.40 13.33 -15.52
CA GLY A 21 -16.65 14.15 -14.60
C GLY A 21 -16.01 13.36 -13.45
N PHE A 22 -16.31 13.73 -12.21
CA PHE A 22 -15.71 13.13 -11.00
C PHE A 22 -16.06 11.65 -10.83
N LEU A 23 -17.22 11.20 -11.26
CA LEU A 23 -17.63 9.80 -11.21
C LEU A 23 -16.73 8.93 -12.11
N ASN A 24 -16.38 9.43 -13.30
CA ASN A 24 -15.47 8.74 -14.21
C ASN A 24 -14.07 8.54 -13.63
N VAL A 25 -13.58 9.52 -12.85
CA VAL A 25 -12.27 9.39 -12.16
C VAL A 25 -12.33 8.30 -11.08
N ILE A 26 -13.41 8.25 -10.30
CA ILE A 26 -13.60 7.21 -9.28
C ILE A 26 -13.67 5.82 -9.94
N GLU A 27 -14.43 5.69 -11.00
CA GLU A 27 -14.58 4.43 -11.74
C GLU A 27 -13.26 3.97 -12.34
N LEU A 28 -12.51 4.88 -12.96
CA LEU A 28 -11.16 4.60 -13.50
C LEU A 28 -10.21 4.10 -12.39
N LEU A 29 -10.22 4.72 -11.22
CA LEU A 29 -9.40 4.28 -10.09
C LEU A 29 -9.79 2.88 -9.61
N VAL A 30 -11.11 2.63 -9.46
CA VAL A 30 -11.60 1.32 -9.03
C VAL A 30 -11.28 0.26 -10.08
N GLU A 31 -11.50 0.53 -11.35
CA GLU A 31 -11.20 -0.39 -12.44
C GLU A 31 -9.70 -0.70 -12.54
N THR A 32 -8.85 0.31 -12.36
CA THR A 32 -7.39 0.14 -12.33
C THR A 32 -6.96 -0.77 -11.18
N VAL A 33 -7.49 -0.53 -9.97
CA VAL A 33 -7.20 -1.38 -8.81
C VAL A 33 -7.73 -2.80 -9.02
N ASP A 34 -8.93 -2.95 -9.59
CA ASP A 34 -9.53 -4.25 -9.88
C ASP A 34 -8.68 -5.06 -10.88
N LYS A 35 -8.22 -4.44 -11.95
CA LYS A 35 -7.30 -5.06 -12.92
C LYS A 35 -5.99 -5.48 -12.26
N LEU A 36 -5.39 -4.59 -11.46
CA LEU A 36 -4.15 -4.92 -10.73
C LEU A 36 -4.34 -6.12 -9.80
N VAL A 37 -5.47 -6.20 -9.11
CA VAL A 37 -5.75 -7.33 -8.20
C VAL A 37 -5.97 -8.62 -8.98
N LEU A 38 -6.71 -8.58 -10.08
CA LEU A 38 -6.96 -9.74 -10.94
C LEU A 38 -5.66 -10.30 -11.56
N ASP A 39 -4.82 -9.41 -12.06
CA ASP A 39 -3.56 -9.79 -12.73
C ASP A 39 -2.56 -10.41 -11.75
N ASN A 40 -2.54 -9.98 -10.49
CA ASN A 40 -1.56 -10.42 -9.49
C ASN A 40 -2.03 -11.57 -8.59
N MET A 41 -3.34 -11.67 -8.32
CA MET A 41 -3.86 -12.65 -7.36
C MET A 41 -4.63 -13.81 -8.00
N GLY A 42 -4.92 -13.72 -9.30
CA GLY A 42 -5.71 -14.75 -10.01
C GLY A 42 -7.21 -14.74 -9.66
N GLY A 43 -7.99 -15.52 -10.42
CA GLY A 43 -9.45 -15.43 -10.39
C GLY A 43 -10.13 -15.86 -9.09
N LYS A 44 -9.51 -16.74 -8.29
CA LYS A 44 -10.13 -17.26 -7.06
C LYS A 44 -9.89 -16.35 -5.84
N LEU A 45 -8.71 -15.71 -5.76
CA LEU A 45 -8.33 -14.84 -4.64
C LEU A 45 -8.79 -13.38 -4.86
N ALA A 46 -8.75 -12.89 -6.10
CA ALA A 46 -9.05 -11.52 -6.45
C ALA A 46 -10.39 -11.01 -5.87
N PRO A 47 -11.54 -11.70 -6.02
CA PRO A 47 -12.81 -11.19 -5.52
C PRO A 47 -12.85 -10.99 -4.00
N ARG A 48 -12.05 -11.78 -3.27
CA ARG A 48 -11.99 -11.72 -1.80
C ARG A 48 -11.13 -10.57 -1.30
N PHE A 49 -10.01 -10.28 -1.99
CA PHE A 49 -9.03 -9.30 -1.54
C PHE A 49 -9.15 -7.94 -2.21
N ARG A 50 -9.94 -7.83 -3.29
CA ARG A 50 -10.15 -6.60 -4.04
C ARG A 50 -10.49 -5.41 -3.15
N ASN A 51 -11.48 -5.55 -2.28
CA ASN A 51 -11.90 -4.47 -1.40
C ASN A 51 -10.83 -4.11 -0.36
N TYR A 52 -10.12 -5.11 0.16
CA TYR A 52 -9.04 -4.89 1.13
C TYR A 52 -7.86 -4.15 0.50
N VAL A 53 -7.38 -4.65 -0.65
CA VAL A 53 -6.24 -4.04 -1.36
C VAL A 53 -6.60 -2.63 -1.84
N GLY A 54 -7.81 -2.43 -2.35
CA GLY A 54 -8.30 -1.12 -2.76
C GLY A 54 -8.37 -0.12 -1.60
N ALA A 55 -8.93 -0.55 -0.47
CA ALA A 55 -8.99 0.28 0.74
C ALA A 55 -7.60 0.61 1.28
N LEU A 56 -6.70 -0.36 1.31
CA LEU A 56 -5.31 -0.21 1.73
C LEU A 56 -4.56 0.78 0.84
N PHE A 57 -4.66 0.62 -0.48
CA PHE A 57 -4.04 1.51 -1.45
C PHE A 57 -4.53 2.95 -1.29
N MET A 58 -5.85 3.16 -1.22
CA MET A 58 -6.45 4.48 -1.07
C MET A 58 -6.11 5.12 0.27
N LEU A 59 -6.04 4.33 1.35
CA LEU A 59 -5.63 4.82 2.67
C LEU A 59 -4.20 5.33 2.65
N ILE A 60 -3.25 4.53 2.17
CA ILE A 60 -1.83 4.91 2.13
C ILE A 60 -1.63 6.10 1.19
N LEU A 61 -2.26 6.09 0.02
CA LEU A 61 -2.20 7.19 -0.95
C LEU A 61 -2.69 8.49 -0.32
N THR A 62 -3.85 8.47 0.35
CA THR A 62 -4.42 9.67 1.00
C THR A 62 -3.53 10.15 2.14
N CYS A 63 -2.97 9.24 2.95
CA CYS A 63 -2.04 9.59 4.02
C CYS A 63 -0.76 10.23 3.48
N ASN A 64 -0.20 9.69 2.39
CA ASN A 64 1.03 10.24 1.81
C ASN A 64 0.79 11.60 1.14
N LEU A 65 -0.34 11.77 0.44
CA LEU A 65 -0.72 13.03 -0.19
C LEU A 65 -1.11 14.12 0.82
N SER A 66 -1.37 13.79 2.08
CA SER A 66 -1.69 14.80 3.10
C SER A 66 -0.55 15.78 3.36
N GLY A 67 0.69 15.40 3.04
CA GLY A 67 1.87 16.28 3.07
C GLY A 67 1.73 17.51 2.18
N LEU A 68 1.07 17.39 1.01
CA LEU A 68 0.81 18.53 0.10
C LEU A 68 -0.03 19.64 0.73
N PHE A 69 -0.88 19.30 1.70
CA PHE A 69 -1.71 20.26 2.42
C PHE A 69 -1.02 20.84 3.65
N GLY A 70 0.29 20.62 3.80
CA GLY A 70 1.05 21.04 4.98
C GLY A 70 0.69 20.29 6.27
N LEU A 71 -0.05 19.20 6.15
CA LEU A 71 -0.36 18.31 7.27
C LEU A 71 0.76 17.29 7.45
N ARG A 72 1.13 17.00 8.68
CA ARG A 72 2.07 15.92 8.96
C ARG A 72 1.44 14.58 8.52
N PRO A 73 2.02 13.86 7.55
CA PRO A 73 1.47 12.59 7.11
C PRO A 73 1.38 11.60 8.27
N PRO A 74 0.23 10.93 8.49
CA PRO A 74 0.12 9.89 9.54
C PRO A 74 1.14 8.76 9.36
N THR A 75 1.53 8.48 8.12
CA THR A 75 2.56 7.49 7.75
C THR A 75 3.99 7.91 8.14
N ALA A 76 4.21 9.15 8.60
CA ALA A 76 5.46 9.59 9.22
C ALA A 76 5.63 9.05 10.67
N ASP A 77 4.62 8.39 11.21
CA ASP A 77 4.68 7.75 12.52
C ASP A 77 4.78 6.23 12.36
N TYR A 78 5.84 5.67 12.94
CA TYR A 78 6.06 4.22 12.93
C TYR A 78 4.95 3.47 13.68
N GLY A 79 4.35 4.11 14.70
CA GLY A 79 3.20 3.59 15.43
C GLY A 79 1.94 3.37 14.57
N ILE A 80 1.87 3.96 13.38
CA ILE A 80 0.78 3.77 12.42
C ILE A 80 1.17 2.78 11.32
N THR A 81 2.39 2.87 10.81
CA THR A 81 2.85 2.02 9.71
C THR A 81 3.08 0.57 10.13
N LEU A 82 3.55 0.34 11.37
CA LEU A 82 3.76 -1.00 11.89
C LEU A 82 2.45 -1.79 12.06
N PRO A 83 1.39 -1.27 12.73
CA PRO A 83 0.11 -1.96 12.81
C PRO A 83 -0.49 -2.27 11.44
N LEU A 84 -0.35 -1.36 10.46
CA LEU A 84 -0.84 -1.58 9.10
C LEU A 84 -0.14 -2.78 8.43
N ALA A 85 1.18 -2.87 8.57
CA ALA A 85 1.95 -4.01 8.08
C ALA A 85 1.64 -5.30 8.86
N LEU A 86 1.38 -5.23 10.17
CA LEU A 86 0.99 -6.39 10.98
C LEU A 86 -0.38 -6.94 10.59
N ILE A 87 -1.37 -6.08 10.30
CA ILE A 87 -2.67 -6.52 9.80
C ILE A 87 -2.48 -7.29 8.48
N THR A 88 -1.69 -6.75 7.56
CA THR A 88 -1.35 -7.40 6.29
C THR A 88 -0.66 -8.75 6.55
N PHE A 89 0.28 -8.80 7.47
CA PHE A 89 0.98 -10.03 7.84
C PHE A 89 0.03 -11.11 8.40
N VAL A 90 -0.87 -10.74 9.30
CA VAL A 90 -1.89 -11.68 9.81
C VAL A 90 -2.75 -12.24 8.68
N MET A 91 -3.11 -11.39 7.70
CA MET A 91 -3.86 -11.83 6.52
C MET A 91 -3.05 -12.81 5.65
N ILE A 92 -1.76 -12.54 5.45
CA ILE A 92 -0.85 -13.45 4.73
C ILE A 92 -0.77 -14.80 5.44
N GLN A 93 -0.56 -14.80 6.76
CA GLN A 93 -0.48 -16.02 7.55
C GLN A 93 -1.80 -16.81 7.51
N TYR A 94 -2.92 -16.12 7.70
CA TYR A 94 -4.25 -16.74 7.64
C TYR A 94 -4.49 -17.44 6.31
N GLN A 95 -4.14 -16.79 5.18
CA GLN A 95 -4.30 -17.40 3.86
C GLN A 95 -3.35 -18.58 3.65
N GLY A 96 -2.11 -18.48 4.10
CA GLY A 96 -1.17 -19.59 4.06
C GLY A 96 -1.68 -20.84 4.78
N PHE A 97 -2.17 -20.68 6.00
CA PHE A 97 -2.76 -21.80 6.76
C PHE A 97 -4.05 -22.32 6.13
N LYS A 98 -4.85 -21.46 5.51
CA LYS A 98 -6.12 -21.86 4.92
C LYS A 98 -5.96 -22.74 3.68
N TRP A 99 -5.02 -22.37 2.80
CA TRP A 99 -4.83 -23.06 1.51
C TRP A 99 -3.79 -24.17 1.59
N GLN A 100 -2.62 -23.89 2.14
CA GLN A 100 -1.52 -24.86 2.21
C GLN A 100 -1.60 -25.80 3.43
N LYS A 101 -2.41 -25.46 4.47
CA LYS A 101 -2.57 -26.29 5.67
C LYS A 101 -1.20 -26.78 6.21
N MET A 102 -0.99 -28.12 6.19
CA MET A 102 0.26 -28.75 6.61
C MET A 102 1.44 -28.48 5.66
N GLY A 103 1.18 -28.14 4.41
CA GLY A 103 2.24 -27.80 3.43
C GLY A 103 3.04 -26.58 3.85
N LYS A 104 2.40 -25.57 4.46
CA LYS A 104 3.07 -24.39 4.98
C LYS A 104 4.06 -24.73 6.11
N ILE A 105 3.65 -25.61 7.02
CA ILE A 105 4.51 -26.06 8.11
C ILE A 105 5.70 -26.87 7.55
N LYS A 106 5.44 -27.78 6.60
CA LYS A 106 6.53 -28.51 5.92
C LYS A 106 7.50 -27.57 5.21
N GLY A 107 7.01 -26.55 4.51
CA GLY A 107 7.84 -25.55 3.84
C GLY A 107 8.77 -24.77 4.78
N LEU A 108 8.39 -24.61 6.07
CA LEU A 108 9.30 -24.02 7.05
C LEU A 108 10.49 -24.95 7.40
N PHE A 109 10.30 -26.27 7.29
CA PHE A 109 11.33 -27.27 7.56
C PHE A 109 12.15 -27.67 6.33
N GLU A 110 11.71 -27.31 5.14
CA GLU A 110 12.42 -27.59 3.89
C GLU A 110 13.48 -26.51 3.61
N PRO A 111 14.64 -26.87 2.98
CA PRO A 111 15.06 -28.21 2.60
C PRO A 111 15.70 -29.03 3.75
N ILE A 112 16.15 -28.40 4.82
CA ILE A 112 16.80 -29.05 5.98
C ILE A 112 16.38 -28.34 7.25
N PHE A 113 16.20 -29.07 8.34
CA PHE A 113 15.79 -28.55 9.66
C PHE A 113 16.66 -27.38 10.17
N VAL A 114 17.93 -27.30 9.75
CA VAL A 114 18.85 -26.23 10.09
C VAL A 114 18.37 -24.84 9.54
N PHE A 115 17.57 -24.82 8.47
CA PHE A 115 17.02 -23.57 7.91
C PHE A 115 15.75 -23.06 8.63
N LEU A 116 15.21 -23.85 9.55
CA LEU A 116 14.03 -23.43 10.31
C LEU A 116 14.14 -22.04 10.94
N PRO A 117 15.23 -21.70 11.68
CA PRO A 117 15.33 -20.36 12.28
C PRO A 117 15.42 -19.26 11.23
N VAL A 118 16.08 -19.51 10.11
CA VAL A 118 16.19 -18.54 9.01
C VAL A 118 14.84 -18.29 8.34
N ASN A 119 14.06 -19.36 8.11
CA ASN A 119 12.74 -19.26 7.51
C ASN A 119 11.77 -18.53 8.43
N ILE A 120 11.82 -18.77 9.74
CA ILE A 120 11.00 -18.05 10.73
C ILE A 120 11.37 -16.55 10.74
N ILE A 121 12.66 -16.22 10.80
CA ILE A 121 13.14 -14.83 10.78
C ILE A 121 12.69 -14.15 9.49
N SER A 122 12.78 -14.83 8.35
CA SER A 122 12.34 -14.31 7.05
C SER A 122 10.85 -13.97 7.03
N GLU A 123 9.98 -14.82 7.62
CA GLU A 123 8.55 -14.52 7.73
C GLU A 123 8.27 -13.25 8.56
N PHE A 124 8.95 -13.09 9.69
CA PHE A 124 8.82 -11.89 10.52
C PHE A 124 9.49 -10.65 9.93
N ALA A 125 10.53 -10.82 9.11
CA ALA A 125 11.18 -9.73 8.41
C ALA A 125 10.26 -9.04 7.40
N THR A 126 9.30 -9.77 6.83
CA THR A 126 8.35 -9.25 5.84
C THR A 126 7.55 -8.03 6.35
N PRO A 127 6.78 -8.10 7.45
CA PRO A 127 6.01 -6.95 7.95
C PRO A 127 6.92 -5.82 8.43
N VAL A 128 8.07 -6.13 9.01
CA VAL A 128 9.05 -5.14 9.43
C VAL A 128 9.60 -4.37 8.21
N SER A 129 9.99 -5.08 7.16
CA SER A 129 10.47 -4.46 5.92
C SER A 129 9.41 -3.58 5.25
N MET A 130 8.15 -4.03 5.21
CA MET A 130 7.05 -3.26 4.63
C MET A 130 6.77 -1.99 5.43
N SER A 131 6.72 -2.07 6.75
CA SER A 131 6.49 -0.91 7.63
C SER A 131 7.63 0.09 7.61
N LEU A 132 8.88 -0.39 7.66
CA LEU A 132 10.07 0.46 7.59
C LEU A 132 10.17 1.17 6.24
N ARG A 133 9.83 0.51 5.15
CA ARG A 133 9.84 1.13 3.82
C ARG A 133 8.88 2.30 3.74
N LEU A 134 7.66 2.12 4.25
CA LEU A 134 6.64 3.17 4.26
C LEU A 134 7.08 4.35 5.14
N PHE A 135 7.50 4.06 6.36
CA PHE A 135 7.99 5.04 7.32
C PHE A 135 9.23 5.80 6.82
N ALA A 136 10.28 5.05 6.37
CA ALA A 136 11.54 5.63 5.95
C ALA A 136 11.41 6.53 4.72
N ASN A 137 10.52 6.20 3.78
CA ASN A 137 10.27 7.04 2.61
C ASN A 137 9.74 8.43 3.01
N ILE A 138 8.75 8.48 3.89
CA ILE A 138 8.17 9.75 4.37
C ILE A 138 9.17 10.50 5.26
N LEU A 139 9.86 9.80 6.16
CA LEU A 139 10.86 10.42 7.04
C LEU A 139 12.02 11.03 6.24
N SER A 140 12.53 10.30 5.24
CA SER A 140 13.58 10.79 4.35
C SER A 140 13.13 12.04 3.59
N GLY A 141 11.91 12.04 3.03
CA GLY A 141 11.33 13.19 2.35
C GLY A 141 11.23 14.42 3.26
N THR A 142 10.70 14.25 4.47
CA THR A 142 10.56 15.36 5.44
C THR A 142 11.90 15.90 5.90
N MET A 143 12.89 15.03 6.17
CA MET A 143 14.25 15.45 6.54
C MET A 143 14.95 16.20 5.40
N MET A 144 14.84 15.70 4.17
CA MET A 144 15.41 16.35 2.99
C MET A 144 14.84 17.74 2.78
N MET A 145 13.53 17.89 2.91
CA MET A 145 12.86 19.19 2.82
C MET A 145 13.32 20.14 3.92
N ALA A 146 13.43 19.69 5.17
CA ALA A 146 13.90 20.51 6.28
C ALA A 146 15.33 21.03 6.04
N LEU A 147 16.22 20.19 5.53
CA LEU A 147 17.59 20.57 5.18
C LEU A 147 17.62 21.61 4.05
N ILE A 148 16.82 21.42 3.01
CA ILE A 148 16.76 22.33 1.86
C ILE A 148 16.24 23.71 2.30
N TYR A 149 15.18 23.76 3.11
CA TYR A 149 14.67 25.01 3.67
C TYR A 149 15.67 25.72 4.58
N GLY A 150 16.51 24.95 5.31
CA GLY A 150 17.53 25.51 6.19
C GLY A 150 18.78 26.03 5.49
N LEU A 151 19.11 25.47 4.31
CA LEU A 151 20.37 25.78 3.59
C LEU A 151 20.18 26.76 2.42
N LEU A 152 18.99 26.81 1.80
CA LEU A 152 18.78 27.65 0.64
C LEU A 152 18.56 29.12 0.98
N PRO A 153 19.12 30.07 0.18
CA PRO A 153 18.81 31.49 0.28
C PRO A 153 17.32 31.75 0.01
N LYS A 154 16.75 32.76 0.68
CA LYS A 154 15.31 33.09 0.62
C LYS A 154 14.74 33.24 -0.79
N LEU A 155 15.52 33.66 -1.78
CA LEU A 155 15.09 33.79 -3.18
C LEU A 155 14.91 32.42 -3.87
N ALA A 156 15.74 31.44 -3.55
CA ALA A 156 15.65 30.10 -4.10
C ALA A 156 14.54 29.24 -3.45
N THR A 157 14.12 29.61 -2.23
CA THR A 157 13.03 28.92 -1.51
C THR A 157 11.63 29.22 -2.07
N LEU A 158 11.49 30.12 -3.06
CA LEU A 158 10.19 30.45 -3.62
C LEU A 158 9.71 29.43 -4.67
N ALA A 159 10.59 28.96 -5.53
CA ALA A 159 10.23 28.10 -6.69
C ALA A 159 10.67 26.62 -6.51
N TRP A 160 11.86 26.39 -5.96
CA TRP A 160 12.44 25.05 -5.85
C TRP A 160 11.67 24.09 -4.94
N PRO A 161 11.15 24.52 -3.78
CA PRO A 161 10.40 23.65 -2.89
C PRO A 161 9.11 23.10 -3.52
N ALA A 162 8.42 23.87 -4.37
CA ALA A 162 7.20 23.39 -5.02
C ALA A 162 7.48 22.17 -5.92
N ALA A 163 8.57 22.18 -6.67
CA ALA A 163 8.98 21.04 -7.50
C ALA A 163 9.37 19.82 -6.66
N LEU A 164 10.05 20.07 -5.53
CA LEU A 164 10.45 18.99 -4.60
C LEU A 164 9.23 18.39 -3.86
N HIS A 165 8.28 19.20 -3.43
CA HIS A 165 7.02 18.71 -2.85
C HIS A 165 6.23 17.88 -3.87
N ALA A 166 6.13 18.35 -5.13
CA ALA A 166 5.49 17.56 -6.17
C ALA A 166 6.18 16.20 -6.38
N TYR A 167 7.50 16.17 -6.37
CA TYR A 167 8.25 14.92 -6.51
C TYR A 167 8.13 14.02 -5.26
N MET A 168 8.41 14.55 -4.07
CA MET A 168 8.46 13.74 -2.84
C MET A 168 7.06 13.31 -2.37
N ASP A 169 6.11 14.23 -2.36
CA ASP A 169 4.79 13.96 -1.78
C ASP A 169 3.87 13.25 -2.80
N VAL A 170 3.89 13.66 -4.08
CA VAL A 170 3.02 13.07 -5.09
C VAL A 170 3.63 11.82 -5.69
N PHE A 171 4.79 11.94 -6.32
CA PHE A 171 5.38 10.84 -7.08
C PHE A 171 5.87 9.72 -6.15
N SER A 172 6.71 10.06 -5.16
CA SER A 172 7.25 9.07 -4.22
C SER A 172 6.15 8.51 -3.31
N GLY A 173 5.21 9.35 -2.86
CA GLY A 173 4.07 8.93 -2.06
C GLY A 173 3.12 8.00 -2.80
N ALA A 174 2.83 8.26 -4.08
CA ALA A 174 2.00 7.40 -4.93
C ALA A 174 2.70 6.07 -5.25
N LEU A 175 3.98 6.12 -5.62
CA LEU A 175 4.80 4.93 -5.83
C LEU A 175 4.83 4.04 -4.59
N GLN A 176 4.97 4.62 -3.41
CA GLN A 176 5.01 3.86 -2.16
C GLN A 176 3.68 3.17 -1.87
N ALA A 177 2.55 3.85 -2.09
CA ALA A 177 1.23 3.24 -1.96
C ALA A 177 1.06 2.06 -2.92
N TYR A 178 1.49 2.23 -4.17
CA TYR A 178 1.46 1.18 -5.19
C TYR A 178 2.34 -0.01 -4.80
N VAL A 179 3.60 0.22 -4.42
CA VAL A 179 4.54 -0.85 -4.04
C VAL A 179 4.02 -1.62 -2.81
N PHE A 180 3.46 -0.93 -1.82
CA PHE A 180 2.90 -1.59 -0.64
C PHE A 180 1.72 -2.50 -1.02
N ALA A 181 0.79 -2.02 -1.84
CA ALA A 181 -0.34 -2.79 -2.33
C ALA A 181 0.11 -4.00 -3.17
N MET A 182 1.07 -3.80 -4.09
CA MET A 182 1.66 -4.88 -4.90
C MET A 182 2.31 -5.96 -4.05
N LEU A 183 3.15 -5.57 -3.08
CA LEU A 183 3.78 -6.54 -2.17
C LEU A 183 2.75 -7.30 -1.35
N THR A 184 1.71 -6.62 -0.87
CA THR A 184 0.60 -7.26 -0.16
C THR A 184 -0.06 -8.34 -1.02
N MET A 185 -0.36 -8.03 -2.29
CA MET A 185 -0.96 -8.99 -3.23
C MET A 185 -0.04 -10.17 -3.50
N VAL A 186 1.23 -9.90 -3.81
CA VAL A 186 2.22 -10.95 -4.11
C VAL A 186 2.44 -11.88 -2.91
N PHE A 187 2.56 -11.33 -1.71
CA PHE A 187 2.75 -12.15 -0.51
C PHE A 187 1.51 -13.00 -0.17
N ILE A 188 0.31 -12.45 -0.32
CA ILE A 188 -0.93 -13.20 -0.13
C ILE A 188 -1.05 -14.32 -1.18
N ALA A 189 -0.77 -14.02 -2.46
CA ALA A 189 -0.82 -15.00 -3.53
C ALA A 189 0.21 -16.12 -3.35
N ASN A 190 1.45 -15.78 -2.97
CA ASN A 190 2.50 -16.76 -2.69
C ASN A 190 2.17 -17.61 -1.47
N ALA A 191 1.63 -17.00 -0.41
CA ALA A 191 1.20 -17.73 0.79
C ALA A 191 0.03 -18.68 0.52
N ALA A 192 -0.82 -18.37 -0.45
CA ALA A 192 -1.94 -19.24 -0.82
C ALA A 192 -1.52 -20.42 -1.72
N GLY A 193 -0.39 -20.28 -2.46
CA GLY A 193 0.11 -21.31 -3.37
C GLY A 193 -0.61 -21.38 -4.72
N ASP A 194 -0.14 -22.26 -5.60
CA ASP A 194 -0.66 -22.35 -6.97
C ASP A 194 -2.09 -22.89 -7.07
N GLU A 195 -2.56 -23.61 -6.06
CA GLU A 195 -3.95 -24.12 -6.02
C GLU A 195 -5.00 -23.01 -5.85
N ALA A 196 -4.58 -21.83 -5.40
CA ALA A 196 -5.45 -20.70 -5.14
C ALA A 196 -5.49 -19.68 -6.29
N LYS A 197 -4.57 -19.77 -7.24
CA LYS A 197 -4.55 -18.97 -8.48
C LYS A 197 -5.55 -19.52 -9.53
#